data_c9365fb7debde391f937577c5d298bdc
#
_entry.id   c9365fb7debde391f937577c5d298bdc
#
_cell.length_a   1.000
_cell.length_b   1.000
_cell.length_c   1.000
_cell.angle_alpha   90.00
_cell.angle_beta   90.00
_cell.angle_gamma   90.00
#
_symmetry.space_group_name_H-M   'P 1'
#
loop_
_entity.id
_entity.type
_entity.pdbx_description
1 polymer ?
#
loop_
_entity_poly.entity_id
_entity_poly.type
_entity_poly.pdbx_seq_one_letter_code
_entity_poly.pdbx_strand_id
1 'polypeptide(L)' 'MKQPKKLTRNQKEILVKKEMNPDDYMLHSEDEKEMILYNGKEKRLEAVEK' A
#
# COMPACT_ATOMS: atom_id res chain seq x y z
N MET A 1 4.62 -13.47 -14.97
CA MET A 1 4.51 -12.04 -14.68
C MET A 1 3.91 -11.83 -13.30
N LYS A 2 4.56 -11.04 -12.49
CA LYS A 2 4.09 -10.83 -11.12
C LYS A 2 3.22 -9.58 -11.04
N GLN A 3 2.05 -9.75 -10.47
CA GLN A 3 1.19 -8.64 -10.18
C GLN A 3 1.47 -8.13 -8.77
N PRO A 4 1.20 -6.85 -8.50
CA PRO A 4 1.31 -6.33 -7.14
C PRO A 4 0.45 -7.17 -6.20
N LYS A 5 0.96 -7.42 -5.02
CA LYS A 5 0.22 -8.21 -4.03
C LYS A 5 -0.92 -7.40 -3.45
N LYS A 6 -2.00 -8.07 -3.12
CA LYS A 6 -3.08 -7.42 -2.38
C LYS A 6 -2.62 -7.10 -0.98
N LEU A 7 -3.16 -6.03 -0.43
CA LEU A 7 -2.82 -5.62 0.92
C LEU A 7 -3.35 -6.62 1.94
N THR A 8 -2.55 -6.86 2.98
CA THR A 8 -3.01 -7.66 4.10
C THR A 8 -3.96 -6.85 4.96
N ARG A 9 -4.64 -7.54 5.89
CA ARG A 9 -5.54 -6.86 6.81
C ARG A 9 -4.83 -5.76 7.61
N ASN A 10 -3.64 -6.07 8.12
CA ASN A 10 -2.87 -5.09 8.89
C ASN A 10 -2.49 -3.88 8.05
N GLN A 11 -2.11 -4.11 6.81
CA GLN A 11 -1.73 -3.03 5.91
C GLN A 11 -2.93 -2.15 5.60
N LYS A 12 -4.09 -2.74 5.38
CA LYS A 12 -5.31 -1.98 5.16
C LYS A 12 -5.65 -1.11 6.37
N GLU A 13 -5.48 -1.66 7.57
CA GLU A 13 -5.75 -0.90 8.79
C GLU A 13 -4.82 0.30 8.92
N ILE A 14 -3.55 0.14 8.54
CA ILE A 14 -2.60 1.25 8.57
C ILE A 14 -3.06 2.36 7.62
N LEU A 15 -3.50 1.99 6.43
CA LEU A 15 -3.98 2.98 5.46
C LEU A 15 -5.23 3.69 5.95
N VAL A 16 -6.15 2.96 6.56
CA VAL A 16 -7.37 3.57 7.10
C VAL A 16 -7.02 4.58 8.19
N LYS A 17 -6.05 4.26 9.04
CA LYS A 17 -5.62 5.19 10.08
C LYS A 17 -4.99 6.45 9.51
N LYS A 18 -4.42 6.37 8.32
CA LYS A 18 -3.81 7.51 7.64
C LYS A 18 -4.79 8.21 6.70
N GLU A 19 -6.06 7.84 6.77
CA GLU A 19 -7.11 8.41 5.94
C GLU A 19 -6.88 8.15 4.45
N MET A 20 -6.28 7.01 4.14
CA MET A 20 -6.04 6.57 2.77
C MET A 20 -7.00 5.43 2.44
N ASN A 21 -7.50 5.41 1.21
CA ASN A 21 -8.40 4.36 0.78
C ASN A 21 -7.58 3.13 0.35
N PRO A 22 -7.63 2.02 1.10
CA PRO A 22 -6.83 0.84 0.76
C PRO A 22 -7.21 0.21 -0.58
N ASP A 23 -8.40 0.48 -1.09
CA ASP A 23 -8.80 -0.06 -2.39
C ASP A 23 -8.06 0.58 -3.55
N ASP A 24 -7.51 1.78 -3.35
CA ASP A 24 -6.75 2.48 -4.38
C ASP A 24 -5.30 2.05 -4.43
N TYR A 25 -4.85 1.26 -3.49
CA TYR A 25 -3.45 0.91 -3.35
C TYR A 25 -3.22 -0.58 -3.45
N MET A 26 -2.05 -0.94 -3.95
CA MET A 26 -1.57 -2.32 -3.97
C MET A 26 -0.18 -2.36 -3.39
N LEU A 27 0.17 -3.46 -2.73
CA LEU A 27 1.48 -3.59 -2.13
C LEU A 27 2.53 -3.84 -3.22
N HIS A 28 3.46 -2.92 -3.35
CA HIS A 28 4.60 -3.08 -4.26
C HIS A 28 5.75 -3.78 -3.55
N SER A 29 6.12 -3.30 -2.39
CA SER A 29 7.13 -3.93 -1.57
C SER A 29 6.92 -3.50 -0.12
N GLU A 30 7.61 -4.19 0.79
CA GLU A 30 7.45 -3.93 2.22
C GLU A 30 8.78 -4.02 2.91
N ASP A 31 9.04 -3.06 3.79
CA ASP A 31 10.23 -3.02 4.61
C ASP A 31 9.81 -3.11 6.09
N GLU A 32 10.79 -3.19 6.99
CA GLU A 32 10.52 -3.26 8.41
C GLU A 32 9.82 -2.01 8.94
N LYS A 33 10.13 -0.88 8.37
CA LYS A 33 9.62 0.41 8.85
C LYS A 33 8.59 1.03 7.97
N GLU A 34 8.51 0.62 6.71
CA GLU A 34 7.57 1.25 5.79
C GLU A 34 7.12 0.29 4.70
N MET A 35 6.07 0.69 4.01
CA MET A 35 5.54 -0.06 2.89
C MET A 35 5.60 0.81 1.65
N ILE A 36 5.98 0.21 0.52
CA ILE A 36 5.91 0.89 -0.77
C ILE A 36 4.65 0.39 -1.46
N LEU A 37 3.75 1.31 -1.71
CA LEU A 37 2.46 0.99 -2.31
C LEU A 37 2.34 1.60 -3.70
N TYR A 38 1.66 0.89 -4.58
CA TYR A 38 1.35 1.44 -5.90
C TYR A 38 -0.04 2.07 -5.83
N ASN A 39 -0.11 3.36 -6.15
CA ASN A 39 -1.37 4.07 -6.24
C ASN A 39 -1.92 3.91 -7.66
N GLY A 40 -2.90 3.04 -7.82
CA GLY A 40 -3.48 2.78 -9.13
C GLY A 40 -4.27 3.95 -9.70
N LYS A 41 -4.73 4.85 -8.83
CA LYS A 41 -5.50 6.01 -9.26
C LYS A 41 -4.59 7.07 -9.88
N GLU A 42 -3.44 7.32 -9.26
CA GLU A 42 -2.47 8.28 -9.75
C GLU A 42 -1.31 7.64 -10.49
N LYS A 43 -1.29 6.32 -10.54
CA LYS A 43 -0.28 5.53 -11.25
C LYS A 43 1.13 5.85 -10.82
N ARG A 44 1.36 5.87 -9.51
CA ARG A 44 2.68 6.13 -8.94
C ARG A 44 2.90 5.34 -7.66
N LEU A 45 4.15 5.23 -7.26
CA LEU A 45 4.50 4.57 -6.01
C LEU A 45 4.53 5.58 -4.87
N GLU A 46 4.11 5.12 -3.70
CA GLU A 46 4.13 5.94 -2.49
C GLU A 46 4.67 5.13 -1.33
N ALA A 47 5.52 5.74 -0.52
CA ALA A 47 6.03 5.11 0.69
C ALA A 47 5.14 5.50 1.87
N VAL A 48 4.75 4.51 2.65
CA VAL A 48 3.88 4.71 3.81
C VAL A 48 4.53 4.08 5.03
N GLU A 49 4.71 4.85 6.08
CA GLU A 49 5.25 4.31 7.32
C GLU A 49 4.23 3.40 8.00
N LYS A 50 4.75 2.33 8.59
CA LYS A 50 3.92 1.40 9.36
C LYS A 50 3.55 1.97 10.72
#